data_01b0911a271dff00da394ebf2db93344
#
_entry.id   01b0911a271dff00da394ebf2db93344
#
_cell.length_a   1.000
_cell.length_b   1.000
_cell.length_c   1.000
_cell.angle_alpha   90.00
_cell.angle_beta   90.00
_cell.angle_gamma   90.00
#
_symmetry.space_group_name_H-M   'P 1'
#
loop_
_entity.id
_entity.type
_entity.pdbx_description
1 polymer ?
#
loop_
_entity_poly.entity_id
_entity_poly.type
_entity_poly.pdbx_seq_one_letter_code
_entity_poly.pdbx_strand_id
1 'polypeptide(L)'
;MSKTTIFEYKGNSETVTWDRRLCIHVGECGRAKGDLFVQGRKPWCDPNLADRAVTKTVVSRCPTGALAVHDANGLLAEAAPAENTVTVSNDGPLYVTGDLDVDGAADDMHSVSRRVALCRCGASKNKPFCDNSHREIGFQDAGSVGDVGLPEIEAGGPLTLKRIPDGPIEVSGNFSIRAGSGRKAWSGRKAYLCRCGQSANKPFCDGAHKEAGFKAD
;
A
#
# COMPACT_ATOMS: atom_id res chain seq x y z
N MET A 1 -7.36 27.42 -4.80
CA MET A 1 -7.12 26.49 -5.92
C MET A 1 -6.72 25.15 -5.33
N SER A 2 -7.49 24.10 -5.58
CA SER A 2 -7.12 22.74 -5.17
C SER A 2 -5.82 22.35 -5.87
N LYS A 3 -4.79 21.95 -5.11
CA LYS A 3 -3.53 21.48 -5.73
C LYS A 3 -3.82 20.16 -6.44
N THR A 4 -3.43 20.05 -7.71
CA THR A 4 -3.48 18.80 -8.46
C THR A 4 -2.76 17.71 -7.68
N THR A 5 -3.44 16.62 -7.40
CA THR A 5 -2.92 15.47 -6.64
C THR A 5 -2.56 14.30 -7.55
N ILE A 6 -3.24 14.18 -8.70
CA ILE A 6 -2.99 13.17 -9.73
C ILE A 6 -2.37 13.84 -10.95
N PHE A 7 -1.27 13.31 -11.42
CA PHE A 7 -0.55 13.76 -12.61
C PHE A 7 -0.68 12.72 -13.71
N GLU A 8 -0.95 13.19 -14.93
CA GLU A 8 -1.11 12.34 -16.11
C GLU A 8 0.10 12.46 -17.04
N TYR A 9 0.59 11.32 -17.49
CA TYR A 9 1.64 11.18 -18.50
C TYR A 9 1.05 10.47 -19.71
N LYS A 10 0.71 11.26 -20.73
CA LYS A 10 -0.01 10.78 -21.92
C LYS A 10 0.97 10.24 -22.95
N GLY A 11 0.76 8.98 -23.34
CA GLY A 11 1.35 8.37 -24.53
C GLY A 11 0.34 8.27 -25.67
N ASN A 12 0.76 7.66 -26.78
CA ASN A 12 -0.08 7.50 -27.98
C ASN A 12 -1.22 6.50 -27.77
N SER A 13 -1.02 5.46 -26.97
CA SER A 13 -1.98 4.36 -26.76
C SER A 13 -2.43 4.20 -25.32
N GLU A 14 -1.74 4.82 -24.37
CA GLU A 14 -2.01 4.70 -22.95
C GLU A 14 -1.55 5.92 -22.19
N THR A 15 -2.11 6.12 -21.01
CA THR A 15 -1.75 7.18 -20.07
C THR A 15 -1.35 6.53 -18.76
N VAL A 16 -0.20 6.92 -18.22
CA VAL A 16 0.19 6.57 -16.85
C VAL A 16 -0.24 7.70 -15.93
N THR A 17 -0.92 7.37 -14.85
CA THR A 17 -1.26 8.32 -13.80
C THR A 17 -0.39 8.11 -12.56
N TRP A 18 -0.03 9.21 -11.90
CA TRP A 18 0.71 9.21 -10.64
C TRP A 18 -0.06 10.00 -9.59
N ASP A 19 -0.50 9.30 -8.55
CA ASP A 19 -1.15 9.92 -7.39
C ASP A 19 -0.11 10.27 -6.33
N ARG A 20 0.12 11.58 -6.17
CA ARG A 20 1.07 12.12 -5.20
C ARG A 20 0.69 11.79 -3.76
N ARG A 21 -0.60 11.62 -3.45
CA ARG A 21 -1.10 11.32 -2.10
C ARG A 21 -0.61 9.96 -1.59
N LEU A 22 -0.36 9.02 -2.51
CA LEU A 22 0.02 7.65 -2.21
C LEU A 22 1.52 7.38 -2.36
N CYS A 23 2.25 8.26 -3.07
CA CYS A 23 3.65 8.03 -3.36
C CYS A 23 4.55 8.32 -2.15
N ILE A 24 5.23 7.29 -1.66
CA ILE A 24 6.22 7.39 -0.58
C ILE A 24 7.67 7.19 -1.08
N HIS A 25 7.88 7.33 -2.40
CA HIS A 25 9.20 7.27 -3.03
C HIS A 25 9.99 5.98 -2.73
N VAL A 26 9.33 4.81 -2.80
CA VAL A 26 9.99 3.50 -2.63
C VAL A 26 11.05 3.26 -3.71
N GLY A 27 10.84 3.83 -4.91
CA GLY A 27 11.84 3.83 -5.98
C GLY A 27 11.71 2.68 -6.99
N GLU A 28 10.72 1.80 -6.87
CA GLU A 28 10.52 0.67 -7.79
C GLU A 28 10.35 1.09 -9.26
N CYS A 29 9.62 2.19 -9.52
CA CYS A 29 9.47 2.75 -10.87
C CYS A 29 10.78 3.34 -11.40
N GLY A 30 11.52 4.10 -10.58
CA GLY A 30 12.77 4.74 -11.01
C GLY A 30 13.97 3.78 -11.14
N ARG A 31 13.85 2.53 -10.67
CA ARG A 31 14.85 1.46 -10.81
C ARG A 31 14.46 0.43 -11.85
N ALA A 32 13.29 0.56 -12.49
CA ALA A 32 12.90 -0.30 -13.58
C ALA A 32 13.86 -0.10 -14.78
N LYS A 33 14.17 -1.18 -15.50
CA LYS A 33 14.96 -1.09 -16.72
C LYS A 33 14.16 -0.40 -17.82
N GLY A 34 14.85 0.34 -18.71
CA GLY A 34 14.26 1.05 -19.84
C GLY A 34 13.95 2.50 -19.53
N ASP A 35 13.31 3.17 -20.46
CA ASP A 35 13.16 4.62 -20.48
C ASP A 35 11.75 5.11 -20.12
N LEU A 36 10.88 4.22 -19.64
CA LEU A 36 9.53 4.60 -19.18
C LEU A 36 9.61 5.66 -18.07
N PHE A 37 10.43 5.42 -17.04
CA PHE A 37 10.64 6.32 -15.92
C PHE A 37 12.13 6.69 -15.82
N VAL A 38 12.45 7.96 -16.05
CA VAL A 38 13.84 8.45 -15.98
C VAL A 38 13.94 9.61 -15.00
N GLN A 39 14.70 9.41 -13.94
CA GLN A 39 14.93 10.44 -12.93
C GLN A 39 15.62 11.68 -13.55
N GLY A 40 15.09 12.87 -13.28
CA GLY A 40 15.59 14.13 -13.81
C GLY A 40 15.08 14.51 -15.19
N ARG A 41 14.51 13.58 -15.96
CA ARG A 41 13.84 13.90 -17.23
C ARG A 41 12.52 14.66 -16.98
N LYS A 42 12.12 15.50 -17.92
CA LYS A 42 10.84 16.23 -17.90
C LYS A 42 10.10 16.00 -19.23
N PRO A 43 8.98 15.28 -19.23
CA PRO A 43 8.37 14.56 -18.11
C PRO A 43 9.20 13.33 -17.68
N TRP A 44 9.20 12.99 -16.40
CA TRP A 44 9.96 11.86 -15.87
C TRP A 44 9.41 10.49 -16.28
N CYS A 45 8.13 10.43 -16.63
CA CYS A 45 7.45 9.26 -17.20
C CYS A 45 7.06 9.58 -18.64
N ASP A 46 7.39 8.68 -19.57
CA ASP A 46 6.98 8.74 -20.97
C ASP A 46 6.52 7.35 -21.44
N PRO A 47 5.20 7.13 -21.51
CA PRO A 47 4.63 5.83 -21.91
C PRO A 47 4.97 5.42 -23.35
N ASN A 48 5.38 6.35 -24.22
CA ASN A 48 5.77 6.02 -25.59
C ASN A 48 7.13 5.30 -25.70
N LEU A 49 7.90 5.28 -24.62
CA LEU A 49 9.22 4.65 -24.56
C LEU A 49 9.20 3.25 -23.95
N ALA A 50 8.01 2.63 -23.84
CA ALA A 50 7.86 1.26 -23.38
C ALA A 50 6.63 0.60 -24.04
N ASP A 51 6.69 -0.71 -24.18
CA ASP A 51 5.52 -1.47 -24.59
C ASP A 51 4.49 -1.50 -23.46
N ARG A 52 3.20 -1.60 -23.81
CA ARG A 52 2.09 -1.68 -22.84
C ARG A 52 2.31 -2.77 -21.78
N ALA A 53 2.83 -3.94 -22.15
CA ALA A 53 3.10 -5.01 -21.20
C ALA A 53 4.18 -4.63 -20.18
N VAL A 54 5.22 -3.92 -20.63
CA VAL A 54 6.28 -3.38 -19.79
C VAL A 54 5.72 -2.28 -18.88
N THR A 55 4.94 -1.34 -19.42
CA THR A 55 4.29 -0.27 -18.64
C THR A 55 3.44 -0.87 -17.53
N LYS A 56 2.55 -1.83 -17.83
CA LYS A 56 1.72 -2.52 -16.82
C LYS A 56 2.57 -3.20 -15.75
N THR A 57 3.62 -3.91 -16.18
CA THR A 57 4.52 -4.61 -15.25
C THR A 57 5.25 -3.65 -14.31
N VAL A 58 5.75 -2.53 -14.82
CA VAL A 58 6.48 -1.56 -13.97
C VAL A 58 5.51 -0.84 -13.04
N VAL A 59 4.35 -0.42 -13.53
CA VAL A 59 3.31 0.24 -12.73
C VAL A 59 2.82 -0.67 -11.60
N SER A 60 2.61 -1.97 -11.88
CA SER A 60 2.16 -2.93 -10.86
C SER A 60 3.19 -3.21 -9.74
N ARG A 61 4.47 -2.86 -9.94
CA ARG A 61 5.50 -2.94 -8.89
C ARG A 61 5.39 -1.84 -7.85
N CYS A 62 4.63 -0.77 -8.11
CA CYS A 62 4.45 0.31 -7.14
C CYS A 62 3.68 -0.21 -5.92
N PRO A 63 4.30 -0.37 -4.74
CA PRO A 63 3.67 -1.09 -3.63
C PRO A 63 2.61 -0.26 -2.90
N THR A 64 2.44 0.99 -3.28
CA THR A 64 1.52 1.94 -2.63
C THR A 64 0.24 2.21 -3.41
N GLY A 65 0.13 1.68 -4.64
CA GLY A 65 -0.98 2.01 -5.54
C GLY A 65 -0.91 3.42 -6.14
N ALA A 66 0.23 4.11 -6.01
CA ALA A 66 0.38 5.48 -6.53
C ALA A 66 0.41 5.57 -8.06
N LEU A 67 0.62 4.48 -8.77
CA LEU A 67 0.67 4.42 -10.24
C LEU A 67 -0.49 3.60 -10.78
N ALA A 68 -1.09 4.07 -11.88
CA ALA A 68 -2.10 3.33 -12.64
C ALA A 68 -1.91 3.56 -14.15
N VAL A 69 -2.44 2.68 -14.98
CA VAL A 69 -2.41 2.79 -16.44
C VAL A 69 -3.84 2.86 -16.95
N HIS A 70 -4.07 3.76 -17.89
CA HIS A 70 -5.35 3.95 -18.58
C HIS A 70 -5.15 3.87 -20.08
N ASP A 71 -6.16 3.41 -20.82
CA ASP A 71 -6.23 3.54 -22.28
C ASP A 71 -7.52 4.31 -22.68
N ALA A 72 -7.84 4.30 -23.96
CA ALA A 72 -9.02 4.97 -24.48
C ALA A 72 -10.36 4.48 -23.85
N ASN A 73 -10.37 3.26 -23.30
CA ASN A 73 -11.55 2.65 -22.66
C ASN A 73 -11.56 2.88 -21.12
N GLY A 74 -10.55 3.56 -20.57
CA GLY A 74 -10.44 3.85 -19.14
C GLY A 74 -9.31 3.11 -18.44
N LEU A 75 -9.47 2.83 -17.14
CA LEU A 75 -8.47 2.15 -16.32
C LEU A 75 -8.18 0.74 -16.87
N LEU A 76 -6.92 0.44 -17.11
CA LEU A 76 -6.49 -0.93 -17.41
C LEU A 76 -6.50 -1.75 -16.13
N ALA A 77 -7.50 -2.62 -16.02
CA ALA A 77 -7.67 -3.46 -14.85
C ALA A 77 -6.42 -4.31 -14.57
N GLU A 78 -5.99 -4.31 -13.32
CA GLU A 78 -4.98 -5.23 -12.80
C GLU A 78 -5.69 -6.46 -12.23
N ALA A 79 -5.20 -7.65 -12.57
CA ALA A 79 -5.70 -8.86 -11.94
C ALA A 79 -5.41 -8.84 -10.43
N ALA A 80 -6.38 -9.30 -9.64
CA ALA A 80 -6.11 -9.51 -8.23
C ALA A 80 -5.05 -10.61 -8.07
N PRO A 81 -4.10 -10.45 -7.13
CA PRO A 81 -3.14 -11.52 -6.83
C PRO A 81 -3.87 -12.74 -6.27
N ALA A 82 -3.28 -13.93 -6.46
CA ALA A 82 -3.85 -15.18 -5.98
C ALA A 82 -4.01 -15.24 -4.45
N GLU A 83 -3.18 -14.49 -3.71
CA GLU A 83 -3.23 -14.41 -2.25
C GLU A 83 -3.31 -12.95 -1.80
N ASN A 84 -4.09 -12.70 -0.76
CA ASN A 84 -4.03 -11.44 -0.03
C ASN A 84 -2.90 -11.50 1.01
N THR A 85 -2.05 -10.49 1.01
CA THR A 85 -0.86 -10.46 1.86
C THR A 85 -0.70 -9.11 2.54
N VAL A 86 -0.40 -9.14 3.84
CA VAL A 86 0.08 -7.99 4.60
C VAL A 86 1.57 -8.21 4.88
N THR A 87 2.44 -7.37 4.33
CA THR A 87 3.89 -7.43 4.60
C THR A 87 4.27 -6.32 5.58
N VAL A 88 4.89 -6.70 6.68
CA VAL A 88 5.35 -5.78 7.73
C VAL A 88 6.76 -5.33 7.36
N SER A 89 6.93 -4.10 6.89
CA SER A 89 8.28 -3.62 6.56
C SER A 89 9.08 -3.25 7.80
N ASN A 90 10.41 -3.41 7.74
CA ASN A 90 11.30 -2.88 8.77
C ASN A 90 11.17 -1.35 8.81
N ASP A 91 10.99 -0.78 10.01
CA ASP A 91 10.90 0.66 10.30
C ASP A 91 9.99 1.46 9.36
N GLY A 92 8.97 0.80 8.80
CA GLY A 92 8.13 1.38 7.75
C GLY A 92 6.65 0.96 7.83
N PRO A 93 5.91 1.12 6.72
CA PRO A 93 4.48 0.84 6.65
C PRO A 93 4.13 -0.65 6.66
N LEU A 94 2.84 -0.93 6.66
CA LEU A 94 2.30 -2.21 6.20
C LEU A 94 2.04 -2.10 4.70
N TYR A 95 2.63 -2.98 3.90
CA TYR A 95 2.26 -3.14 2.49
C TYR A 95 1.20 -4.22 2.38
N VAL A 96 0.05 -3.87 1.80
CA VAL A 96 -1.05 -4.80 1.59
C VAL A 96 -1.26 -4.99 0.10
N THR A 97 -1.32 -6.25 -0.34
CA THR A 97 -1.65 -6.63 -1.72
C THR A 97 -2.80 -7.62 -1.71
N GLY A 98 -3.73 -7.49 -2.65
CA GLY A 98 -4.90 -8.37 -2.68
C GLY A 98 -6.03 -7.86 -3.56
N ASP A 99 -7.22 -8.39 -3.32
CA ASP A 99 -8.48 -7.84 -3.80
C ASP A 99 -9.05 -6.95 -2.69
N LEU A 100 -8.66 -5.67 -2.71
CA LEU A 100 -8.79 -4.77 -1.56
C LEU A 100 -10.00 -3.87 -1.65
N ASP A 101 -10.75 -3.80 -0.55
CA ASP A 101 -11.72 -2.75 -0.23
C ASP A 101 -11.14 -1.94 0.96
N VAL A 102 -10.75 -0.69 0.71
CA VAL A 102 -10.00 0.13 1.65
C VAL A 102 -10.82 1.33 2.10
N ASP A 103 -11.29 1.27 3.33
CA ASP A 103 -11.96 2.40 3.97
C ASP A 103 -11.02 3.62 4.04
N GLY A 104 -11.50 4.76 3.56
CA GLY A 104 -10.76 6.00 3.42
C GLY A 104 -10.00 6.16 2.09
N ALA A 105 -10.13 5.22 1.16
CA ALA A 105 -9.73 5.44 -0.22
C ALA A 105 -10.74 6.36 -0.92
N ALA A 106 -10.23 7.31 -1.70
CA ALA A 106 -11.05 8.11 -2.58
C ALA A 106 -11.29 7.35 -3.91
N ASP A 107 -12.41 7.63 -4.58
CA ASP A 107 -12.80 6.95 -5.82
C ASP A 107 -11.76 7.08 -6.95
N ASP A 108 -10.95 8.12 -6.90
CA ASP A 108 -9.87 8.38 -7.86
C ASP A 108 -8.52 7.71 -7.51
N MET A 109 -8.45 6.94 -6.42
CA MET A 109 -7.27 6.15 -6.00
C MET A 109 -7.30 4.75 -6.63
N HIS A 110 -7.22 4.67 -7.95
CA HIS A 110 -7.56 3.48 -8.74
C HIS A 110 -6.82 2.19 -8.36
N SER A 111 -5.51 2.25 -8.11
CA SER A 111 -4.71 1.04 -7.83
C SER A 111 -4.72 0.62 -6.36
N VAL A 112 -5.39 1.38 -5.49
CA VAL A 112 -5.54 1.03 -4.06
C VAL A 112 -6.37 -0.25 -3.88
N SER A 113 -7.24 -0.57 -4.83
CA SER A 113 -7.96 -1.85 -4.84
C SER A 113 -7.06 -3.09 -5.03
N ARG A 114 -5.78 -2.91 -5.33
CA ARG A 114 -4.81 -4.01 -5.54
C ARG A 114 -3.63 -3.96 -4.60
N ARG A 115 -3.20 -2.78 -4.19
CA ARG A 115 -2.04 -2.59 -3.31
C ARG A 115 -2.08 -1.25 -2.61
N VAL A 116 -1.67 -1.23 -1.36
CA VAL A 116 -1.65 -0.02 -0.54
C VAL A 116 -0.56 -0.09 0.51
N ALA A 117 -0.01 1.07 0.87
CA ALA A 117 0.87 1.22 2.03
C ALA A 117 0.10 1.91 3.16
N LEU A 118 -0.09 1.22 4.29
CA LEU A 118 -0.81 1.72 5.45
C LEU A 118 0.14 2.20 6.54
N CYS A 119 -0.23 3.31 7.17
CA CYS A 119 0.50 3.83 8.31
C CYS A 119 0.39 2.88 9.51
N ARG A 120 1.56 2.55 10.12
CA ARG A 120 1.62 1.83 11.40
C ARG A 120 2.43 2.55 12.48
N CYS A 121 3.00 3.71 12.17
CA CYS A 121 3.76 4.53 13.13
C CYS A 121 2.90 5.55 13.90
N GLY A 122 1.66 5.77 13.49
CA GLY A 122 0.72 6.71 14.09
C GLY A 122 0.85 8.16 13.62
N ALA A 123 1.95 8.56 12.99
CA ALA A 123 2.27 9.96 12.68
C ALA A 123 1.82 10.45 11.30
N SER A 124 1.39 9.57 10.39
CA SER A 124 0.96 9.99 9.05
C SER A 124 -0.13 11.07 9.12
N LYS A 125 -0.01 12.07 8.27
CA LYS A 125 -1.01 13.14 8.04
C LYS A 125 -2.02 12.74 6.96
N ASN A 126 -1.82 11.58 6.32
CA ASN A 126 -2.65 11.04 5.24
C ASN A 126 -3.26 9.68 5.61
N LYS A 127 -3.62 9.49 6.89
CA LYS A 127 -4.20 8.21 7.36
C LYS A 127 -5.46 7.82 6.59
N PRO A 128 -5.65 6.54 6.24
CA PRO A 128 -4.88 5.37 6.70
C PRO A 128 -3.55 5.16 5.98
N PHE A 129 -3.25 5.91 4.92
CA PHE A 129 -2.08 5.72 4.08
C PHE A 129 -0.78 6.18 4.77
N CYS A 130 0.32 5.54 4.39
CA CYS A 130 1.65 6.01 4.75
C CYS A 130 2.03 7.26 3.94
N ASP A 131 2.69 8.20 4.58
CA ASP A 131 3.23 9.43 3.97
C ASP A 131 4.72 9.66 4.26
N ASN A 132 5.42 8.62 4.75
CA ASN A 132 6.80 8.65 5.23
C ASN A 132 7.05 9.33 6.58
N SER A 133 6.03 9.82 7.29
CA SER A 133 6.22 10.41 8.64
C SER A 133 6.97 9.48 9.61
N HIS A 134 6.94 8.14 9.39
CA HIS A 134 7.72 7.20 10.18
C HIS A 134 9.22 7.51 10.18
N ARG A 135 9.77 8.06 9.08
CA ARG A 135 11.18 8.45 8.97
C ARG A 135 11.47 9.72 9.77
N GLU A 136 10.53 10.68 9.75
CA GLU A 136 10.69 11.96 10.45
C GLU A 136 10.66 11.79 11.97
N ILE A 137 9.82 10.89 12.49
CA ILE A 137 9.70 10.61 13.92
C ILE A 137 10.69 9.55 14.43
N GLY A 138 11.54 8.97 13.55
CA GLY A 138 12.46 7.91 13.93
C GLY A 138 11.76 6.62 14.39
N PHE A 139 10.63 6.25 13.77
CA PHE A 139 9.91 5.03 14.10
C PHE A 139 10.78 3.80 13.87
N GLN A 140 10.95 2.97 14.89
CA GLN A 140 11.73 1.75 14.85
C GLN A 140 10.88 0.54 15.19
N ASP A 141 10.85 -0.44 14.30
CA ASP A 141 10.24 -1.74 14.49
C ASP A 141 10.74 -2.69 13.40
N ALA A 142 11.44 -3.74 13.79
CA ALA A 142 12.09 -4.69 12.87
C ALA A 142 11.13 -5.42 11.93
N GLY A 143 9.81 -5.24 12.08
CA GLY A 143 8.82 -5.95 11.27
C GLY A 143 8.76 -7.44 11.60
N SER A 144 9.24 -7.85 12.77
CA SER A 144 9.11 -9.23 13.24
C SER A 144 7.65 -9.51 13.61
N VAL A 145 7.24 -10.76 13.39
CA VAL A 145 5.92 -11.25 13.77
C VAL A 145 6.13 -12.55 14.54
N GLY A 146 5.56 -12.63 15.74
CA GLY A 146 5.64 -13.83 16.58
C GLY A 146 4.97 -15.04 15.96
N ASP A 147 5.10 -16.19 16.60
CA ASP A 147 4.45 -17.43 16.19
C ASP A 147 3.02 -17.46 16.73
N VAL A 148 2.07 -17.07 15.90
CA VAL A 148 0.64 -17.00 16.24
C VAL A 148 -0.21 -17.99 15.46
N GLY A 149 0.44 -18.94 14.79
CA GLY A 149 -0.19 -20.01 14.03
C GLY A 149 -0.38 -19.71 12.55
N LEU A 150 -0.45 -20.79 11.79
CA LEU A 150 -0.63 -20.79 10.33
C LEU A 150 -1.78 -21.73 9.97
N PRO A 151 -3.03 -21.44 10.36
CA PRO A 151 -4.15 -22.28 9.91
C PRO A 151 -4.21 -22.25 8.37
N GLU A 152 -4.63 -23.36 7.80
CA GLU A 152 -4.96 -23.39 6.38
C GLU A 152 -6.15 -22.49 6.13
N ILE A 153 -6.02 -21.62 5.15
CA ILE A 153 -7.07 -20.72 4.67
C ILE A 153 -7.16 -20.85 3.15
N GLU A 154 -8.35 -20.60 2.62
CA GLU A 154 -8.51 -20.43 1.19
C GLU A 154 -7.69 -19.22 0.72
N ALA A 155 -7.10 -19.30 -0.47
CA ALA A 155 -6.35 -18.21 -1.04
C ALA A 155 -7.29 -17.17 -1.68
N GLY A 156 -6.91 -15.88 -1.59
CA GLY A 156 -7.58 -14.80 -2.30
C GLY A 156 -8.99 -14.46 -1.81
N GLY A 157 -9.81 -13.95 -2.71
CA GLY A 157 -11.11 -13.37 -2.42
C GLY A 157 -11.02 -11.93 -1.89
N PRO A 158 -12.15 -11.26 -1.61
CA PRO A 158 -12.15 -9.88 -1.15
C PRO A 158 -11.52 -9.74 0.23
N LEU A 159 -10.74 -8.67 0.41
CA LEU A 159 -10.10 -8.28 1.67
C LEU A 159 -10.52 -6.85 2.04
N THR A 160 -11.29 -6.70 3.10
CA THR A 160 -11.74 -5.41 3.61
C THR A 160 -10.76 -4.88 4.66
N LEU A 161 -10.35 -3.63 4.50
CA LEU A 161 -9.48 -2.87 5.41
C LEU A 161 -10.28 -1.72 5.99
N LYS A 162 -10.79 -1.88 7.22
CA LYS A 162 -11.66 -0.91 7.88
C LYS A 162 -10.93 -0.14 8.98
N ARG A 163 -11.03 1.18 8.98
CA ARG A 163 -10.54 2.02 10.06
C ARG A 163 -11.48 1.91 11.27
N ILE A 164 -10.93 1.61 12.45
CA ILE A 164 -11.67 1.77 13.68
C ILE A 164 -11.37 3.18 14.23
N PRO A 165 -12.36 4.02 14.48
CA PRO A 165 -12.14 5.36 15.02
C PRO A 165 -11.24 5.33 16.25
N ASP A 166 -10.19 6.15 16.24
CA ASP A 166 -9.16 6.22 17.31
C ASP A 166 -8.50 4.87 17.66
N GLY A 167 -8.54 3.92 16.71
CA GLY A 167 -8.15 2.53 16.94
C GLY A 167 -7.33 1.92 15.82
N PRO A 168 -7.31 0.58 15.74
CA PRO A 168 -6.57 -0.18 14.73
C PRO A 168 -7.19 -0.10 13.33
N ILE A 169 -6.52 -0.76 12.37
CA ILE A 169 -7.14 -1.22 11.13
C ILE A 169 -7.69 -2.63 11.38
N GLU A 170 -8.98 -2.83 11.17
CA GLU A 170 -9.59 -4.16 11.07
C GLU A 170 -9.36 -4.69 9.65
N VAL A 171 -8.80 -5.88 9.54
CA VAL A 171 -8.61 -6.60 8.28
C VAL A 171 -9.50 -7.82 8.29
N SER A 172 -10.38 -7.95 7.30
CA SER A 172 -11.37 -9.04 7.20
C SER A 172 -11.36 -9.66 5.81
N GLY A 173 -11.28 -10.99 5.73
CA GLY A 173 -11.14 -11.81 4.54
C GLY A 173 -9.99 -12.81 4.69
N ASN A 174 -9.73 -13.63 3.70
CA ASN A 174 -8.62 -14.58 3.76
C ASN A 174 -7.30 -13.84 3.47
N PHE A 175 -6.31 -13.87 4.37
CA PHE A 175 -5.00 -13.25 4.15
C PHE A 175 -3.90 -13.85 4.99
N SER A 176 -2.68 -13.59 4.57
CA SER A 176 -1.48 -13.92 5.33
C SER A 176 -0.70 -12.68 5.75
N ILE A 177 0.04 -12.77 6.86
CA ILE A 177 0.99 -11.73 7.28
C ILE A 177 2.40 -12.26 7.08
N ARG A 178 3.22 -11.48 6.40
CA ARG A 178 4.66 -11.71 6.20
C ARG A 178 5.45 -10.76 7.09
N ALA A 179 6.39 -11.31 7.83
CA ALA A 179 7.38 -10.52 8.56
C ALA A 179 8.30 -9.75 7.59
N GLY A 180 9.03 -8.77 8.09
CA GLY A 180 10.02 -8.01 7.30
C GLY A 180 11.11 -8.86 6.67
N SER A 181 11.38 -10.05 7.21
CA SER A 181 12.24 -11.07 6.61
C SER A 181 11.65 -11.81 5.41
N GLY A 182 10.37 -11.57 5.07
CA GLY A 182 9.62 -12.30 4.04
C GLY A 182 8.97 -13.60 4.54
N ARG A 183 9.25 -14.05 5.77
CA ARG A 183 8.65 -15.27 6.35
C ARG A 183 7.13 -15.09 6.47
N LYS A 184 6.33 -16.06 5.97
CA LYS A 184 4.90 -16.15 6.28
C LYS A 184 4.78 -16.50 7.77
N ALA A 185 4.26 -15.58 8.57
CA ALA A 185 4.27 -15.66 10.02
C ALA A 185 2.89 -15.90 10.62
N TRP A 186 1.84 -15.53 9.89
CA TRP A 186 0.47 -15.69 10.30
C TRP A 186 -0.45 -15.85 9.09
N SER A 187 -1.55 -16.55 9.25
CA SER A 187 -2.66 -16.58 8.30
C SER A 187 -3.99 -16.66 9.03
N GLY A 188 -5.05 -16.14 8.43
CA GLY A 188 -6.38 -16.14 9.04
C GLY A 188 -7.37 -15.28 8.27
N ARG A 189 -8.55 -15.10 8.87
CA ARG A 189 -9.67 -14.39 8.25
C ARG A 189 -9.99 -13.04 8.88
N LYS A 190 -9.40 -12.74 10.04
CA LYS A 190 -9.62 -11.47 10.72
C LYS A 190 -8.45 -11.13 11.62
N ALA A 191 -7.97 -9.90 11.57
CA ALA A 191 -7.00 -9.35 12.50
C ALA A 191 -7.23 -7.86 12.72
N TYR A 192 -6.73 -7.36 13.84
CA TYR A 192 -6.66 -5.91 14.15
C TYR A 192 -5.20 -5.50 14.14
N LEU A 193 -4.82 -4.65 13.20
CA LEU A 193 -3.43 -4.23 13.02
C LEU A 193 -3.19 -2.86 13.65
N CYS A 194 -2.07 -2.74 14.34
CA CYS A 194 -1.68 -1.50 15.03
C CYS A 194 -1.55 -0.34 14.06
N ARG A 195 -2.25 0.76 14.36
CA ARG A 195 -2.21 2.03 13.61
C ARG A 195 -1.53 3.15 14.39
N CYS A 196 -1.46 3.05 15.71
CA CYS A 196 -0.92 4.08 16.61
C CYS A 196 0.61 4.03 16.78
N GLY A 197 1.25 2.93 16.43
CA GLY A 197 2.69 2.71 16.61
C GLY A 197 3.12 2.27 18.01
N GLN A 198 2.23 2.21 18.99
CA GLN A 198 2.54 1.97 20.41
C GLN A 198 2.32 0.53 20.88
N SER A 199 1.71 -0.32 20.06
CA SER A 199 1.51 -1.73 20.44
C SER A 199 2.83 -2.43 20.79
N ALA A 200 2.86 -3.19 21.85
CA ALA A 200 3.96 -4.09 22.20
C ALA A 200 3.91 -5.41 21.40
N ASN A 201 2.76 -5.73 20.78
CA ASN A 201 2.51 -6.93 20.00
C ASN A 201 2.41 -6.66 18.49
N LYS A 202 3.21 -5.72 17.96
CA LYS A 202 3.20 -5.41 16.52
C LYS A 202 3.41 -6.65 15.65
N PRO A 203 2.71 -6.78 14.51
CA PRO A 203 1.83 -5.79 13.88
C PRO A 203 0.41 -5.75 14.47
N PHE A 204 0.06 -6.61 15.41
CA PHE A 204 -1.28 -6.67 15.98
C PHE A 204 -1.54 -5.53 16.97
N CYS A 205 -2.80 -5.17 17.11
CA CYS A 205 -3.25 -4.23 18.12
C CYS A 205 -3.39 -4.92 19.48
N ASP A 206 -2.86 -4.32 20.52
CA ASP A 206 -2.98 -4.75 21.93
C ASP A 206 -3.81 -3.80 22.78
N GLY A 207 -4.37 -2.74 22.18
CA GLY A 207 -5.15 -1.73 22.89
C GLY A 207 -4.35 -0.49 23.35
N ALA A 208 -3.02 -0.48 23.20
CA ALA A 208 -2.15 0.65 23.61
C ALA A 208 -2.56 2.01 23.02
N HIS A 209 -3.31 2.03 21.89
CA HIS A 209 -3.85 3.27 21.32
C HIS A 209 -4.71 4.07 22.29
N LYS A 210 -5.38 3.41 23.24
CA LYS A 210 -6.25 4.07 24.26
C LYS A 210 -5.41 4.86 25.25
N GLU A 211 -4.36 4.25 25.79
CA GLU A 211 -3.45 4.87 26.76
C GLU A 211 -2.56 5.94 26.09
N ALA A 212 -2.19 5.71 24.83
CA ALA A 212 -1.41 6.66 24.03
C ALA A 212 -2.23 7.89 23.58
N GLY A 213 -3.54 7.93 23.82
CA GLY A 213 -4.41 9.02 23.36
C GLY A 213 -4.44 9.18 21.85
N PHE A 214 -4.25 8.08 21.10
CA PHE A 214 -4.23 8.10 19.63
C PHE A 214 -5.56 8.59 19.07
N LYS A 215 -5.50 9.56 18.16
CA LYS A 215 -6.65 10.14 17.47
C LYS A 215 -6.49 10.00 15.97
N ALA A 216 -7.46 9.36 15.35
CA ALA A 216 -7.60 9.28 13.89
C ALA A 216 -8.98 8.72 13.51
N ASP A 217 -9.52 9.23 12.42
CA ASP A 217 -10.78 8.76 11.80
C ASP A 217 -10.66 7.34 11.24
#